data_99f1d80fe8a3c22c57f39128d4566adf
#
_entry.id   99f1d80fe8a3c22c57f39128d4566adf
#
_cell.length_a   1.000
_cell.length_b   1.000
_cell.length_c   1.000
_cell.angle_alpha   90.00
_cell.angle_beta   90.00
_cell.angle_gamma   90.00
#
_symmetry.space_group_name_H-M   'P 1'
#
loop_
_entity.id
_entity.type
_entity.pdbx_description
1 polymer ?
#
loop_
_entity_poly.entity_id
_entity_poly.type
_entity_poly.pdbx_seq_one_letter_code
_entity_poly.pdbx_strand_id
1 'polypeptide(L)'
;MLIMNSLWFFEDVNLFNILCPHKFKGYEEGHVFNQYKKNDYIYFEEDAADKVFLVNSGKVKIGYVTQEGEEIITSILSKGEIFGEKAILGQENRNEFAQAIEKETSVCPITTPEMIDLLRENKEFSLKIYKFIGFRFKKLERRLQLLLFKDTKTRLKEYLKELSEDFGYTNQISGDIIIRHPYTQKEIATLIGTSRPTLNILLNELQDERYLSFERKEITLKKE
;
A
#
# COMPACT_ATOMS: atom_id res chain seq x y z
N MET A 1 25.58 -3.27 16.43
CA MET A 1 24.20 -3.20 16.99
C MET A 1 23.28 -3.35 15.78
N LEU A 2 22.88 -4.58 15.48
CA LEU A 2 22.04 -4.93 14.35
C LEU A 2 20.69 -4.22 14.51
N ILE A 3 20.42 -3.25 13.64
CA ILE A 3 19.07 -2.72 13.46
C ILE A 3 18.28 -3.87 12.84
N MET A 4 17.53 -4.59 13.67
CA MET A 4 16.59 -5.59 13.20
C MET A 4 15.55 -4.85 12.35
N ASN A 5 15.69 -4.94 11.04
CA ASN A 5 14.63 -4.59 10.10
C ASN A 5 13.44 -5.50 10.44
N SER A 6 12.41 -4.91 11.04
CA SER A 6 11.22 -5.64 11.49
C SER A 6 10.34 -6.13 10.32
N LEU A 7 10.77 -5.91 9.09
CA LEU A 7 10.11 -6.36 7.86
C LEU A 7 10.46 -7.81 7.48
N TRP A 8 11.63 -8.34 7.91
CA TRP A 8 12.05 -9.70 7.57
C TRP A 8 11.06 -10.80 8.01
N PHE A 9 10.17 -10.51 8.94
CA PHE A 9 9.16 -11.47 9.39
C PHE A 9 8.07 -11.76 8.33
N PHE A 10 8.00 -10.94 7.25
CA PHE A 10 7.02 -11.08 6.18
C PHE A 10 7.65 -11.22 4.79
N GLU A 11 8.98 -11.10 4.64
CA GLU A 11 9.66 -11.19 3.34
C GLU A 11 9.41 -12.51 2.60
N ASP A 12 9.16 -13.61 3.33
CA ASP A 12 8.84 -14.92 2.77
C ASP A 12 7.37 -15.32 2.89
N VAL A 13 6.52 -14.46 3.43
CA VAL A 13 5.12 -14.78 3.69
C VAL A 13 4.24 -14.18 2.61
N ASN A 14 3.82 -15.00 1.66
CA ASN A 14 2.79 -14.62 0.70
C ASN A 14 1.46 -14.40 1.46
N LEU A 15 1.19 -13.14 1.83
CA LEU A 15 -0.01 -12.74 2.57
C LEU A 15 -1.30 -13.19 1.87
N PHE A 16 -1.31 -13.22 0.53
CA PHE A 16 -2.41 -13.77 -0.23
C PHE A 16 -2.67 -15.23 0.14
N ASN A 17 -1.61 -16.04 0.22
CA ASN A 17 -1.72 -17.44 0.62
C ASN A 17 -2.18 -17.63 2.06
N ILE A 18 -2.04 -16.60 2.90
CA ILE A 18 -2.41 -16.64 4.30
C ILE A 18 -3.84 -16.12 4.50
N LEU A 19 -4.20 -15.05 3.79
CA LEU A 19 -5.45 -14.32 4.01
C LEU A 19 -6.56 -14.70 3.01
N CYS A 20 -6.24 -15.49 1.98
CA CYS A 20 -7.23 -15.93 1.00
C CYS A 20 -8.22 -16.90 1.64
N PRO A 21 -9.52 -16.57 1.72
CA PRO A 21 -10.53 -17.41 2.40
C PRO A 21 -10.69 -18.81 1.82
N HIS A 22 -10.39 -19.00 0.53
CA HIS A 22 -10.50 -20.30 -0.16
C HIS A 22 -9.67 -21.41 0.43
N LYS A 23 -8.65 -21.05 1.19
CA LYS A 23 -7.80 -22.03 1.87
C LYS A 23 -8.39 -22.52 3.18
N PHE A 24 -9.52 -21.95 3.56
CA PHE A 24 -10.23 -22.33 4.77
C PHE A 24 -11.43 -23.19 4.41
N LYS A 25 -11.53 -24.34 5.06
CA LYS A 25 -12.57 -25.36 4.84
C LYS A 25 -13.97 -24.71 4.91
N GLY A 26 -14.77 -24.89 3.88
CA GLY A 26 -16.11 -24.31 3.75
C GLY A 26 -16.19 -23.07 2.83
N TYR A 27 -15.05 -22.51 2.40
CA TYR A 27 -15.00 -21.35 1.49
C TYR A 27 -14.36 -21.69 0.14
N GLU A 28 -14.16 -22.96 -0.16
CA GLU A 28 -13.47 -23.46 -1.36
C GLU A 28 -14.34 -23.40 -2.62
N GLU A 29 -15.67 -23.42 -2.47
CA GLU A 29 -16.61 -23.46 -3.57
C GLU A 29 -17.23 -22.08 -3.88
N GLY A 30 -17.30 -21.73 -5.15
CA GLY A 30 -18.03 -20.54 -5.64
C GLY A 30 -17.23 -19.24 -5.70
N HIS A 31 -15.91 -19.30 -5.53
CA HIS A 31 -15.09 -18.11 -5.53
C HIS A 31 -14.90 -17.47 -6.91
N VAL A 32 -15.28 -16.22 -7.02
CA VAL A 32 -15.10 -15.41 -8.22
C VAL A 32 -14.13 -14.27 -7.93
N PHE A 33 -12.99 -14.28 -8.64
CA PHE A 33 -12.11 -13.12 -8.68
C PHE A 33 -12.68 -12.07 -9.63
N ASN A 34 -12.86 -10.87 -9.14
CA ASN A 34 -13.22 -9.75 -9.99
C ASN A 34 -11.97 -9.24 -10.71
N GLN A 35 -12.08 -9.06 -12.02
CA GLN A 35 -11.00 -8.56 -12.87
C GLN A 35 -11.27 -7.09 -13.22
N TYR A 36 -10.23 -6.29 -13.12
CA TYR A 36 -10.28 -4.85 -13.38
C TYR A 36 -9.16 -4.45 -14.35
N LYS A 37 -9.50 -3.58 -15.30
CA LYS A 37 -8.52 -2.94 -16.18
C LYS A 37 -7.89 -1.75 -15.45
N LYS A 38 -6.78 -1.28 -15.99
CA LYS A 38 -6.16 -0.06 -15.48
C LYS A 38 -7.15 1.11 -15.50
N ASN A 39 -7.24 1.82 -14.40
CA ASN A 39 -8.12 2.94 -14.08
C ASN A 39 -9.59 2.55 -13.81
N ASP A 40 -9.96 1.27 -13.83
CA ASP A 40 -11.28 0.86 -13.36
C ASP A 40 -11.38 1.08 -11.84
N TYR A 41 -12.52 1.59 -11.39
CA TYR A 41 -12.82 1.69 -9.98
C TYR A 41 -13.41 0.39 -9.46
N ILE A 42 -12.96 -0.03 -8.28
CA ILE A 42 -13.49 -1.21 -7.58
C ILE A 42 -14.69 -0.78 -6.74
N TYR A 43 -14.59 0.41 -6.13
CA TYR A 43 -15.69 1.13 -5.52
C TYR A 43 -15.37 2.64 -5.46
N PHE A 44 -16.40 3.44 -5.32
CA PHE A 44 -16.33 4.89 -5.10
C PHE A 44 -16.67 5.26 -3.67
N GLU A 45 -16.41 6.53 -3.31
CA GLU A 45 -17.00 7.16 -2.13
C GLU A 45 -18.53 7.07 -2.22
N GLU A 46 -19.21 6.94 -1.08
CA GLU A 46 -20.66 6.77 -0.94
C GLU A 46 -21.23 5.43 -1.40
N ASP A 47 -20.46 4.56 -2.08
CA ASP A 47 -20.89 3.19 -2.34
C ASP A 47 -21.13 2.41 -1.04
N ALA A 48 -22.03 1.43 -1.07
CA ALA A 48 -22.29 0.57 0.09
C ALA A 48 -21.03 -0.16 0.56
N ALA A 49 -20.75 -0.11 1.87
CA ALA A 49 -19.61 -0.77 2.47
C ALA A 49 -19.98 -2.19 2.95
N ASP A 50 -20.36 -3.06 2.01
CA ASP A 50 -20.84 -4.42 2.26
C ASP A 50 -19.80 -5.53 2.06
N LYS A 51 -18.60 -5.17 1.55
CA LYS A 51 -17.52 -6.12 1.20
C LYS A 51 -16.16 -5.65 1.66
N VAL A 52 -15.31 -6.63 1.91
CA VAL A 52 -13.87 -6.51 2.08
C VAL A 52 -13.20 -7.15 0.86
N PHE A 53 -12.07 -6.64 0.47
CA PHE A 53 -11.36 -7.08 -0.73
C PHE A 53 -9.93 -7.50 -0.40
N LEU A 54 -9.46 -8.56 -1.06
CA LEU A 54 -8.08 -9.01 -1.01
C LEU A 54 -7.46 -8.89 -2.40
N VAL A 55 -6.32 -8.24 -2.54
CA VAL A 55 -5.61 -8.14 -3.82
C VAL A 55 -4.98 -9.49 -4.17
N ASN A 56 -5.43 -10.10 -5.27
CA ASN A 56 -4.85 -11.34 -5.80
C ASN A 56 -3.67 -11.08 -6.74
N SER A 57 -3.81 -10.10 -7.63
CA SER A 57 -2.75 -9.67 -8.55
C SER A 57 -2.95 -8.21 -8.95
N GLY A 58 -1.89 -7.59 -9.45
CA GLY A 58 -1.89 -6.18 -9.80
C GLY A 58 -1.77 -5.28 -8.55
N LYS A 59 -2.19 -4.02 -8.72
CA LYS A 59 -2.13 -3.00 -7.65
C LYS A 59 -3.39 -2.16 -7.60
N VAL A 60 -3.78 -1.78 -6.39
CA VAL A 60 -4.97 -0.98 -6.09
C VAL A 60 -4.56 0.30 -5.38
N LYS A 61 -5.01 1.43 -5.89
CA LYS A 61 -4.86 2.76 -5.28
C LYS A 61 -6.08 3.04 -4.40
N ILE A 62 -5.84 3.43 -3.16
CA ILE A 62 -6.87 3.88 -2.21
C ILE A 62 -6.68 5.38 -1.99
N GLY A 63 -7.77 6.12 -1.95
CA GLY A 63 -7.75 7.55 -1.72
C GLY A 63 -9.12 8.13 -1.47
N TYR A 64 -9.19 9.43 -1.32
CA TYR A 64 -10.43 10.18 -1.23
C TYR A 64 -10.37 11.42 -2.13
N VAL A 65 -11.53 11.97 -2.46
CA VAL A 65 -11.65 13.19 -3.25
C VAL A 65 -11.93 14.35 -2.31
N THR A 66 -11.15 15.43 -2.41
CA THR A 66 -11.40 16.65 -1.61
C THR A 66 -12.63 17.41 -2.14
N GLN A 67 -13.12 18.38 -1.37
CA GLN A 67 -14.23 19.25 -1.80
C GLN A 67 -13.88 20.03 -3.09
N GLU A 68 -12.60 20.26 -3.34
CA GLU A 68 -12.08 20.92 -4.56
C GLU A 68 -11.95 19.96 -5.75
N GLY A 69 -12.31 18.67 -5.58
CA GLY A 69 -12.24 17.65 -6.62
C GLY A 69 -10.82 17.06 -6.83
N GLU A 70 -9.90 17.31 -5.90
CA GLU A 70 -8.56 16.72 -5.96
C GLU A 70 -8.52 15.32 -5.34
N GLU A 71 -7.94 14.36 -6.06
CA GLU A 71 -7.66 13.03 -5.51
C GLU A 71 -6.45 13.07 -4.56
N ILE A 72 -6.67 12.61 -3.33
CA ILE A 72 -5.62 12.39 -2.34
C ILE A 72 -5.42 10.89 -2.17
N ILE A 73 -4.26 10.39 -2.59
CA ILE A 73 -3.90 8.98 -2.42
C ILE A 73 -3.38 8.75 -1.01
N THR A 74 -3.96 7.79 -0.32
CA THR A 74 -3.56 7.39 1.03
C THR A 74 -2.67 6.15 1.03
N SER A 75 -2.90 5.23 0.09
CA SER A 75 -2.09 4.02 -0.04
C SER A 75 -2.16 3.42 -1.45
N ILE A 76 -1.14 2.64 -1.80
CA ILE A 76 -1.17 1.69 -2.91
C ILE A 76 -0.93 0.31 -2.33
N LEU A 77 -1.84 -0.60 -2.68
CA LEU A 77 -1.89 -1.96 -2.18
C LEU A 77 -1.46 -2.93 -3.26
N SER A 78 -0.70 -3.93 -2.84
CA SER A 78 -0.15 -4.99 -3.69
C SER A 78 -0.77 -6.35 -3.33
N LYS A 79 -0.37 -7.39 -4.04
CA LYS A 79 -0.83 -8.76 -3.80
C LYS A 79 -0.74 -9.15 -2.32
N GLY A 80 -1.86 -9.68 -1.79
CA GLY A 80 -1.98 -10.15 -0.40
C GLY A 80 -2.48 -9.10 0.58
N GLU A 81 -2.62 -7.85 0.17
CA GLU A 81 -3.14 -6.81 1.03
C GLU A 81 -4.66 -6.72 0.97
N ILE A 82 -5.26 -6.35 2.11
CA ILE A 82 -6.71 -6.22 2.30
C ILE A 82 -7.08 -4.74 2.27
N PHE A 83 -8.26 -4.44 1.71
CA PHE A 83 -8.85 -3.10 1.73
C PHE A 83 -10.38 -3.16 1.84
N GLY A 84 -10.99 -2.02 2.16
CA GLY A 84 -12.40 -1.94 2.43
C GLY A 84 -12.81 -2.55 3.78
N GLU A 85 -11.84 -2.80 4.66
CA GLU A 85 -12.00 -3.43 5.98
C GLU A 85 -12.84 -2.59 6.95
N LYS A 86 -13.02 -1.29 6.68
CA LYS A 86 -13.88 -0.42 7.48
C LYS A 86 -15.35 -0.89 7.50
N ALA A 87 -15.76 -1.63 6.48
CA ALA A 87 -17.08 -2.29 6.45
C ALA A 87 -17.31 -3.21 7.66
N ILE A 88 -16.25 -3.90 8.15
CA ILE A 88 -16.36 -4.76 9.35
C ILE A 88 -16.56 -3.94 10.63
N LEU A 89 -16.13 -2.67 10.60
CA LEU A 89 -16.27 -1.75 11.74
C LEU A 89 -17.64 -1.06 11.79
N GLY A 90 -18.57 -1.45 10.92
CA GLY A 90 -19.94 -0.90 10.88
C GLY A 90 -20.08 0.35 10.01
N GLN A 91 -19.13 0.62 9.14
CA GLN A 91 -19.27 1.69 8.16
C GLN A 91 -20.32 1.28 7.11
N GLU A 92 -21.38 2.09 6.93
CA GLU A 92 -22.45 1.80 5.98
C GLU A 92 -22.05 2.16 4.55
N ASN A 93 -21.40 3.32 4.35
CA ASN A 93 -20.96 3.80 3.07
C ASN A 93 -19.44 3.98 3.04
N ARG A 94 -18.84 3.85 1.84
CA ARG A 94 -17.41 4.11 1.63
C ARG A 94 -17.09 5.59 1.85
N ASN A 95 -15.99 5.89 2.52
CA ASN A 95 -15.44 7.24 2.66
C ASN A 95 -14.11 7.38 1.89
N GLU A 96 -13.86 6.47 0.99
CA GLU A 96 -12.66 6.39 0.15
C GLU A 96 -13.03 5.69 -1.17
N PHE A 97 -12.24 5.94 -2.20
CA PHE A 97 -12.31 5.16 -3.44
C PHE A 97 -11.22 4.11 -3.50
N ALA A 98 -11.45 3.05 -4.29
CA ALA A 98 -10.46 2.06 -4.67
C ALA A 98 -10.39 1.93 -6.18
N GLN A 99 -9.18 2.05 -6.77
CA GLN A 99 -8.97 2.05 -8.21
C GLN A 99 -7.82 1.14 -8.61
N ALA A 100 -8.01 0.32 -9.62
CA ALA A 100 -6.97 -0.49 -10.23
C ALA A 100 -5.96 0.39 -11.00
N ILE A 101 -4.66 0.20 -10.78
CA ILE A 101 -3.61 1.02 -11.43
C ILE A 101 -2.73 0.25 -12.40
N GLU A 102 -2.90 -1.07 -12.49
CA GLU A 102 -2.24 -1.94 -13.47
C GLU A 102 -3.23 -2.51 -14.48
N LYS A 103 -2.73 -3.02 -15.63
CA LYS A 103 -3.59 -3.49 -16.72
C LYS A 103 -4.46 -4.69 -16.35
N GLU A 104 -3.97 -5.54 -15.47
CA GLU A 104 -4.62 -6.75 -15.01
C GLU A 104 -4.58 -6.77 -13.49
N THR A 105 -5.62 -6.22 -12.88
CA THR A 105 -5.78 -6.23 -11.44
C THR A 105 -6.92 -7.17 -11.07
N SER A 106 -6.64 -8.12 -10.20
CA SER A 106 -7.59 -9.12 -9.73
C SER A 106 -7.77 -8.99 -8.23
N VAL A 107 -9.01 -8.92 -7.78
CA VAL A 107 -9.35 -8.85 -6.36
C VAL A 107 -10.37 -9.92 -5.98
N CYS A 108 -10.27 -10.38 -4.74
CA CYS A 108 -11.18 -11.31 -4.11
C CYS A 108 -12.17 -10.52 -3.26
N PRO A 109 -13.44 -10.35 -3.65
CA PRO A 109 -14.47 -9.78 -2.80
C PRO A 109 -14.91 -10.82 -1.76
N ILE A 110 -15.13 -10.38 -0.52
CA ILE A 110 -15.66 -11.17 0.58
C ILE A 110 -16.74 -10.31 1.21
N THR A 111 -17.95 -10.81 1.35
CA THR A 111 -19.01 -10.06 2.01
C THR A 111 -18.70 -9.86 3.50
N THR A 112 -19.19 -8.79 4.08
CA THR A 112 -18.99 -8.51 5.52
C THR A 112 -19.47 -9.65 6.42
N PRO A 113 -20.65 -10.27 6.20
CA PRO A 113 -21.06 -11.44 6.96
C PRO A 113 -20.10 -12.63 6.85
N GLU A 114 -19.70 -12.99 5.62
CA GLU A 114 -18.74 -14.08 5.37
C GLU A 114 -17.40 -13.83 6.07
N MET A 115 -16.89 -12.58 6.02
CA MET A 115 -15.66 -12.21 6.71
C MET A 115 -15.80 -12.35 8.24
N ILE A 116 -16.94 -11.91 8.80
CA ILE A 116 -17.22 -12.03 10.24
C ILE A 116 -17.30 -13.50 10.66
N ASP A 117 -17.99 -14.34 9.89
CA ASP A 117 -18.12 -15.77 10.18
C ASP A 117 -16.75 -16.45 10.10
N LEU A 118 -15.96 -16.15 9.08
CA LEU A 118 -14.59 -16.66 8.95
C LEU A 118 -13.70 -16.25 10.13
N LEU A 119 -13.83 -15.01 10.61
CA LEU A 119 -13.11 -14.53 11.80
C LEU A 119 -13.55 -15.24 13.08
N ARG A 120 -14.83 -15.61 13.21
CA ARG A 120 -15.35 -16.33 14.38
C ARG A 120 -14.96 -17.80 14.41
N GLU A 121 -15.03 -18.45 13.27
CA GLU A 121 -14.86 -19.89 13.15
C GLU A 121 -13.39 -20.31 13.03
N ASN A 122 -12.52 -19.44 12.51
CA ASN A 122 -11.12 -19.77 12.25
C ASN A 122 -10.14 -18.93 13.07
N LYS A 123 -9.69 -19.49 14.20
CA LYS A 123 -8.72 -18.81 15.10
C LYS A 123 -7.39 -18.49 14.43
N GLU A 124 -6.93 -19.36 13.52
CA GLU A 124 -5.67 -19.11 12.79
C GLU A 124 -5.81 -17.92 11.84
N PHE A 125 -6.91 -17.84 11.11
CA PHE A 125 -7.23 -16.71 10.24
C PHE A 125 -7.33 -15.42 11.05
N SER A 126 -8.07 -15.41 12.16
CA SER A 126 -8.21 -14.26 13.05
C SER A 126 -6.85 -13.76 13.55
N LEU A 127 -5.98 -14.66 13.98
CA LEU A 127 -4.63 -14.30 14.42
C LEU A 127 -3.80 -13.65 13.30
N LYS A 128 -3.94 -14.13 12.06
CA LYS A 128 -3.27 -13.55 10.89
C LYS A 128 -3.80 -12.14 10.58
N ILE A 129 -5.12 -11.93 10.66
CA ILE A 129 -5.74 -10.60 10.52
C ILE A 129 -5.25 -9.65 11.62
N TYR A 130 -5.20 -10.08 12.88
CA TYR A 130 -4.67 -9.24 13.96
C TYR A 130 -3.20 -8.83 13.73
N LYS A 131 -2.36 -9.75 13.27
CA LYS A 131 -0.97 -9.46 12.92
C LYS A 131 -0.87 -8.45 11.77
N PHE A 132 -1.70 -8.61 10.75
CA PHE A 132 -1.78 -7.68 9.62
C PHE A 132 -2.21 -6.27 10.06
N ILE A 133 -3.25 -6.15 10.88
CA ILE A 133 -3.70 -4.88 11.45
C ILE A 133 -2.60 -4.25 12.31
N GLY A 134 -1.97 -5.03 13.17
CA GLY A 134 -0.86 -4.55 14.00
C GLY A 134 0.32 -4.03 13.18
N PHE A 135 0.63 -4.67 12.06
CA PHE A 135 1.66 -4.20 11.13
C PHE A 135 1.27 -2.86 10.46
N ARG A 136 0.03 -2.74 9.97
CA ARG A 136 -0.47 -1.47 9.40
C ARG A 136 -0.46 -0.35 10.44
N PHE A 137 -0.85 -0.64 11.68
CA PHE A 137 -0.80 0.30 12.79
C PHE A 137 0.63 0.79 13.05
N LYS A 138 1.59 -0.12 13.12
CA LYS A 138 3.02 0.21 13.28
C LYS A 138 3.56 1.08 12.14
N LYS A 139 3.15 0.79 10.89
CA LYS A 139 3.48 1.65 9.72
C LYS A 139 2.94 3.08 9.91
N LEU A 140 1.69 3.19 10.39
CA LEU A 140 1.04 4.47 10.65
C LEU A 140 1.72 5.25 11.78
N GLU A 141 2.05 4.59 12.90
CA GLU A 141 2.79 5.20 14.00
C GLU A 141 4.16 5.74 13.55
N ARG A 142 4.91 4.93 12.77
CA ARG A 142 6.19 5.38 12.20
C ARG A 142 6.01 6.64 11.33
N ARG A 143 4.99 6.65 10.48
CA ARG A 143 4.69 7.79 9.62
C ARG A 143 4.35 9.04 10.43
N LEU A 144 3.56 8.89 11.49
CA LEU A 144 3.24 9.96 12.41
C LEU A 144 4.51 10.49 13.12
N GLN A 145 5.38 9.62 13.61
CA GLN A 145 6.66 9.99 14.22
C GLN A 145 7.56 10.76 13.24
N LEU A 146 7.63 10.33 11.98
CA LEU A 146 8.39 11.04 10.96
C LEU A 146 7.83 12.45 10.72
N LEU A 147 6.51 12.60 10.64
CA LEU A 147 5.85 13.89 10.46
C LEU A 147 6.05 14.85 11.63
N LEU A 148 6.02 14.34 12.87
CA LEU A 148 6.13 15.15 14.09
C LEU A 148 7.57 15.53 14.45
N PHE A 149 8.55 14.64 14.18
CA PHE A 149 9.89 14.77 14.76
C PHE A 149 11.02 14.85 13.74
N LYS A 150 10.74 14.71 12.43
CA LYS A 150 11.77 14.73 11.39
C LYS A 150 11.55 15.88 10.40
N ASP A 151 12.66 16.47 9.94
CA ASP A 151 12.62 17.43 8.85
C ASP A 151 12.21 16.78 7.53
N THR A 152 11.81 17.59 6.58
CA THR A 152 11.25 17.15 5.30
C THR A 152 12.24 16.31 4.47
N LYS A 153 13.54 16.65 4.54
CA LYS A 153 14.60 15.93 3.82
C LYS A 153 14.78 14.51 4.39
N THR A 154 14.77 14.39 5.72
CA THR A 154 14.80 13.09 6.40
C THR A 154 13.56 12.27 6.10
N ARG A 155 12.36 12.88 6.10
CA ARG A 155 11.12 12.20 5.70
C ARG A 155 11.18 11.67 4.27
N LEU A 156 11.72 12.46 3.35
CA LEU A 156 11.92 12.03 1.96
C LEU A 156 12.86 10.81 1.89
N LYS A 157 14.02 10.86 2.56
CA LYS A 157 14.97 9.73 2.57
C LYS A 157 14.35 8.46 3.14
N GLU A 158 13.60 8.55 4.24
CA GLU A 158 12.92 7.39 4.84
C GLU A 158 11.80 6.86 3.93
N TYR A 159 11.03 7.74 3.29
CA TYR A 159 10.02 7.34 2.32
C TYR A 159 10.62 6.64 1.09
N LEU A 160 11.77 7.13 0.58
CA LEU A 160 12.47 6.49 -0.54
C LEU A 160 12.98 5.10 -0.18
N LYS A 161 13.38 4.86 1.06
CA LYS A 161 13.72 3.52 1.54
C LYS A 161 12.49 2.60 1.54
N GLU A 162 11.35 3.05 2.07
CA GLU A 162 10.10 2.28 2.01
C GLU A 162 9.69 1.99 0.56
N LEU A 163 9.81 3.00 -0.30
CA LEU A 163 9.49 2.87 -1.72
C LEU A 163 10.40 1.86 -2.45
N SER A 164 11.66 1.76 -2.02
CA SER A 164 12.61 0.78 -2.55
C SER A 164 12.29 -0.66 -2.17
N GLU A 165 11.65 -0.88 -1.02
CA GLU A 165 11.17 -2.20 -0.60
C GLU A 165 9.98 -2.66 -1.45
N ASP A 166 9.07 -1.72 -1.79
CA ASP A 166 7.84 -2.04 -2.54
C ASP A 166 8.04 -2.10 -4.07
N PHE A 167 8.99 -1.30 -4.62
CA PHE A 167 9.13 -1.07 -6.06
C PHE A 167 10.58 -1.11 -6.57
N GLY A 168 11.53 -1.39 -5.67
CA GLY A 168 12.95 -1.36 -5.99
C GLY A 168 13.49 -2.70 -6.48
N TYR A 169 14.54 -2.62 -7.28
CA TYR A 169 15.39 -3.75 -7.61
C TYR A 169 16.86 -3.31 -7.69
N THR A 170 17.76 -4.18 -7.29
CA THR A 170 19.20 -3.88 -7.29
C THR A 170 19.78 -4.09 -8.68
N ASN A 171 20.45 -3.07 -9.20
CA ASN A 171 21.27 -3.21 -10.40
C ASN A 171 22.50 -4.04 -10.07
N GLN A 172 22.65 -5.21 -10.71
CA GLN A 172 23.72 -6.17 -10.43
C GLN A 172 25.13 -5.65 -10.78
N ILE A 173 25.24 -4.63 -11.64
CA ILE A 173 26.52 -4.08 -12.10
C ILE A 173 26.96 -2.94 -11.18
N SER A 174 26.09 -1.94 -10.94
CA SER A 174 26.45 -0.75 -10.14
C SER A 174 26.18 -0.96 -8.64
N GLY A 175 25.29 -1.88 -8.27
CA GLY A 175 24.78 -2.06 -6.92
C GLY A 175 23.77 -1.00 -6.48
N ASP A 176 23.41 -0.06 -7.35
CA ASP A 176 22.40 0.95 -7.11
C ASP A 176 21.00 0.31 -7.01
N ILE A 177 20.09 0.92 -6.26
CA ILE A 177 18.70 0.48 -6.18
C ILE A 177 17.86 1.34 -7.13
N ILE A 178 17.25 0.73 -8.12
CA ILE A 178 16.36 1.37 -9.09
C ILE A 178 14.92 1.18 -8.63
N ILE A 179 14.20 2.27 -8.41
CA ILE A 179 12.82 2.30 -7.92
C ILE A 179 11.91 2.77 -9.07
N ARG A 180 11.07 1.89 -9.60
CA ARG A 180 10.05 2.23 -10.60
C ARG A 180 8.69 2.31 -9.94
N HIS A 181 8.26 3.52 -9.60
CA HIS A 181 7.05 3.75 -8.81
C HIS A 181 5.89 4.31 -9.64
N PRO A 182 4.62 4.04 -9.25
CA PRO A 182 3.44 4.54 -9.97
C PRO A 182 3.10 5.99 -9.63
N TYR A 183 3.66 6.55 -8.55
CA TYR A 183 3.30 7.86 -8.00
C TYR A 183 3.73 9.03 -8.89
N THR A 184 2.95 10.10 -8.87
CA THR A 184 3.36 11.42 -9.35
C THR A 184 4.17 12.15 -8.28
N GLN A 185 4.92 13.17 -8.64
CA GLN A 185 5.63 14.00 -7.67
C GLN A 185 4.68 14.73 -6.69
N LYS A 186 3.45 15.08 -7.14
CA LYS A 186 2.43 15.65 -6.25
C LYS A 186 2.03 14.65 -5.16
N GLU A 187 1.80 13.41 -5.54
CA GLU A 187 1.45 12.34 -4.61
C GLU A 187 2.58 12.03 -3.61
N ILE A 188 3.83 11.94 -4.08
CA ILE A 188 4.98 11.77 -3.19
C ILE A 188 5.08 12.94 -2.19
N ALA A 189 4.93 14.18 -2.66
CA ALA A 189 4.96 15.36 -1.80
C ALA A 189 3.86 15.29 -0.71
N THR A 190 2.64 14.93 -1.08
CA THR A 190 1.52 14.74 -0.13
C THR A 190 1.85 13.63 0.87
N LEU A 191 2.38 12.49 0.42
CA LEU A 191 2.71 11.34 1.27
C LEU A 191 3.79 11.66 2.32
N ILE A 192 4.73 12.55 2.02
CA ILE A 192 5.75 12.99 2.99
C ILE A 192 5.38 14.29 3.73
N GLY A 193 4.16 14.82 3.51
CA GLY A 193 3.67 16.03 4.17
C GLY A 193 4.40 17.30 3.74
N THR A 194 4.55 17.52 2.41
CA THR A 194 5.19 18.71 1.86
C THR A 194 4.53 19.15 0.54
N SER A 195 4.97 20.27 -0.01
CA SER A 195 4.53 20.76 -1.32
C SER A 195 5.36 20.16 -2.47
N ARG A 196 4.77 20.04 -3.66
CA ARG A 196 5.50 19.62 -4.87
C ARG A 196 6.74 20.49 -5.18
N PRO A 197 6.71 21.83 -5.10
CA PRO A 197 7.90 22.65 -5.26
C PRO A 197 9.01 22.28 -4.26
N THR A 198 8.67 22.12 -2.99
CA THR A 198 9.64 21.73 -1.93
C THR A 198 10.23 20.34 -2.21
N LEU A 199 9.40 19.38 -2.64
CA LEU A 199 9.90 18.05 -3.03
C LEU A 199 10.94 18.16 -4.16
N ASN A 200 10.67 18.97 -5.20
CA ASN A 200 11.60 19.14 -6.31
C ASN A 200 12.94 19.74 -5.88
N ILE A 201 12.92 20.72 -4.95
CA ILE A 201 14.15 21.29 -4.39
C ILE A 201 14.93 20.19 -3.66
N LEU A 202 14.28 19.40 -2.81
CA LEU A 202 14.93 18.34 -2.06
C LEU A 202 15.47 17.19 -2.93
N LEU A 203 14.77 16.85 -4.01
CA LEU A 203 15.26 15.84 -4.97
C LEU A 203 16.53 16.33 -5.68
N ASN A 204 16.58 17.61 -6.09
CA ASN A 204 17.78 18.20 -6.70
C ASN A 204 18.94 18.25 -5.70
N GLU A 205 18.72 18.70 -4.47
CA GLU A 205 19.73 18.67 -3.41
C GLU A 205 20.32 17.27 -3.19
N LEU A 206 19.45 16.26 -3.11
CA LEU A 206 19.89 14.85 -2.93
C LEU A 206 20.64 14.33 -4.17
N GLN A 207 20.32 14.81 -5.36
CA GLN A 207 21.05 14.50 -6.58
C GLN A 207 22.43 15.16 -6.59
N ASP A 208 22.54 16.44 -6.18
CA ASP A 208 23.82 17.15 -6.05
C ASP A 208 24.71 16.49 -4.99
N GLU A 209 24.12 15.97 -3.90
CA GLU A 209 24.80 15.16 -2.88
C GLU A 209 25.20 13.76 -3.37
N ARG A 210 24.85 13.39 -4.60
CA ARG A 210 25.05 12.06 -5.19
C ARG A 210 24.37 10.93 -4.40
N TYR A 211 23.36 11.24 -3.62
CA TYR A 211 22.57 10.25 -2.90
C TYR A 211 21.61 9.52 -3.83
N LEU A 212 21.04 10.21 -4.83
CA LEU A 212 20.13 9.66 -5.81
C LEU A 212 20.29 10.32 -7.20
N SER A 213 19.68 9.71 -8.22
CA SER A 213 19.29 10.38 -9.45
C SER A 213 17.80 10.09 -9.69
N PHE A 214 17.08 11.00 -10.37
CA PHE A 214 15.65 10.80 -10.57
C PHE A 214 15.19 11.26 -11.97
N GLU A 215 14.18 10.54 -12.45
CA GLU A 215 13.39 10.83 -13.64
C GLU A 215 11.91 10.83 -13.28
N ARG A 216 11.02 11.00 -14.28
CA ARG A 216 9.57 11.19 -14.03
C ARG A 216 8.92 10.11 -13.15
N LYS A 217 9.30 8.85 -13.30
CA LYS A 217 8.74 7.68 -12.58
C LYS A 217 9.80 6.68 -12.15
N GLU A 218 11.05 7.10 -12.14
CA GLU A 218 12.18 6.28 -11.75
C GLU A 218 13.10 7.10 -10.83
N ILE A 219 13.47 6.51 -9.71
CA ILE A 219 14.45 7.06 -8.77
C ILE A 219 15.51 6.01 -8.58
N THR A 220 16.78 6.38 -8.74
CA THR A 220 17.91 5.51 -8.49
C THR A 220 18.64 5.95 -7.24
N LEU A 221 18.59 5.15 -6.18
CA LEU A 221 19.41 5.36 -4.98
C LEU A 221 20.82 4.85 -5.25
N LYS A 222 21.80 5.71 -5.01
CA LYS A 222 23.21 5.35 -5.22
C LYS A 222 23.71 4.49 -4.07
N LYS A 223 24.54 3.50 -4.43
CA LYS A 223 25.24 2.69 -3.43
C LYS A 223 26.28 3.57 -2.75
N GLU A 224 26.27 3.61 -1.40
CA GLU A 224 27.34 4.21 -0.59
C GLU A 224 28.67 3.46 -0.76
#